data_58693e3826a94427a543c689d8319dfa
#
_entry.id   58693e3826a94427a543c689d8319dfa
#
_cell.length_a   1.000
_cell.length_b   1.000
_cell.length_c   1.000
_cell.angle_alpha   90.00
_cell.angle_beta   90.00
_cell.angle_gamma   90.00
#
_symmetry.space_group_name_H-M   'P 1'
#
loop_
_entity.id
_entity.type
_entity.pdbx_description
1 polymer ?
#
loop_
_entity_poly.entity_id
_entity_poly.type
_entity_poly.pdbx_seq_one_letter_code
_entity_poly.pdbx_strand_id
1 'polypeptide(L)'
;MSQPQPVAQLRDISLHYKHVAALDKVTLDLPPGCMVGLIGPDGVGKSSLLALVAGARRLQRGELQVLGGDMRSASHRSHVCPRIAFMPQGLGKNLYPTLSVAENLEFFGRLFNQGEAER
;
A
#
# COMPACT_ATOMS: atom_id res chain seq x y z
N MET A 1 -24.37 4.33 -16.69
CA MET A 1 -23.62 4.83 -15.53
C MET A 1 -22.20 4.29 -15.58
N SER A 2 -21.25 5.17 -15.46
CA SER A 2 -19.85 4.74 -15.38
C SER A 2 -19.58 4.07 -14.03
N GLN A 3 -18.84 2.97 -14.03
CA GLN A 3 -18.41 2.34 -12.79
C GLN A 3 -17.34 3.22 -12.11
N PRO A 4 -17.30 3.24 -10.76
CA PRO A 4 -16.24 3.95 -10.07
C PRO A 4 -14.87 3.42 -10.47
N GLN A 5 -13.89 4.31 -10.56
CA GLN A 5 -12.53 3.92 -10.86
C GLN A 5 -11.96 3.05 -9.74
N PRO A 6 -11.28 1.94 -10.05
CA PRO A 6 -10.58 1.15 -9.03
C PRO A 6 -9.55 2.01 -8.29
N VAL A 7 -9.37 1.74 -6.99
CA VAL A 7 -8.30 2.43 -6.23
C VAL A 7 -6.93 1.94 -6.63
N ALA A 8 -6.82 0.69 -7.08
CA ALA A 8 -5.57 0.15 -7.61
C ALA A 8 -5.88 -0.76 -8.79
N GLN A 9 -5.04 -0.67 -9.82
CA GLN A 9 -5.10 -1.53 -11.00
C GLN A 9 -3.75 -2.17 -11.20
N LEU A 10 -3.71 -3.50 -11.14
CA LEU A 10 -2.49 -4.28 -11.31
C LEU A 10 -2.58 -5.05 -12.62
N ARG A 11 -1.55 -4.94 -13.46
CA ARG A 11 -1.50 -5.62 -14.76
C ARG A 11 -0.15 -6.32 -14.91
N ASP A 12 -0.18 -7.65 -14.98
CA ASP A 12 1.00 -8.50 -15.17
C ASP A 12 2.15 -8.18 -14.22
N ILE A 13 1.81 -8.01 -12.95
CA ILE A 13 2.79 -7.68 -11.91
C ILE A 13 3.63 -8.89 -11.58
N SER A 14 4.95 -8.76 -11.72
CA SER A 14 5.90 -9.79 -11.32
C SER A 14 6.94 -9.20 -10.39
N LEU A 15 7.29 -9.94 -9.36
CA LEU A 15 8.27 -9.55 -8.36
C LEU A 15 9.10 -10.77 -7.97
N HIS A 16 10.42 -10.62 -8.05
CA HIS A 16 11.35 -11.69 -7.72
C HIS A 16 12.27 -11.25 -6.58
N TYR A 17 12.53 -12.19 -5.67
CA TYR A 17 13.55 -12.09 -4.64
C TYR A 17 14.63 -13.12 -4.93
N LYS A 18 15.79 -12.68 -5.41
CA LYS A 18 16.85 -13.58 -5.83
C LYS A 18 16.33 -14.56 -6.88
N HIS A 19 16.10 -15.83 -6.51
CA HIS A 19 15.63 -16.86 -7.43
C HIS A 19 14.16 -17.23 -7.22
N VAL A 20 13.47 -16.56 -6.31
CA VAL A 20 12.09 -16.89 -5.96
C VAL A 20 11.14 -15.82 -6.51
N ALA A 21 10.14 -16.27 -7.27
CA ALA A 21 9.07 -15.38 -7.74
C ALA A 21 8.06 -15.21 -6.61
N ALA A 22 8.05 -14.01 -6.00
CA ALA A 22 7.04 -13.67 -4.99
C ALA A 22 5.70 -13.39 -5.64
N LEU A 23 5.72 -12.76 -6.82
CA LEU A 23 4.53 -12.50 -7.64
C LEU A 23 4.85 -12.86 -9.08
N ASP A 24 3.90 -13.48 -9.77
CA ASP A 24 4.06 -13.90 -11.15
C ASP A 24 2.82 -13.52 -11.96
N LYS A 25 2.97 -12.48 -12.78
CA LYS A 25 1.96 -11.98 -13.70
C LYS A 25 0.59 -11.77 -13.05
N VAL A 26 0.58 -11.13 -11.90
CA VAL A 26 -0.66 -10.88 -11.16
C VAL A 26 -1.42 -9.72 -11.80
N THR A 27 -2.68 -9.97 -12.12
CA THR A 27 -3.59 -8.96 -12.68
C THR A 27 -4.86 -8.93 -11.85
N LEU A 28 -5.15 -7.78 -11.26
CA LEU A 28 -6.38 -7.58 -10.50
C LEU A 28 -6.66 -6.10 -10.31
N ASP A 29 -7.92 -5.79 -9.99
CA ASP A 29 -8.35 -4.45 -9.65
C ASP A 29 -8.88 -4.44 -8.23
N LEU A 30 -8.58 -3.38 -7.48
CA LEU A 30 -9.13 -3.17 -6.14
C LEU A 30 -10.22 -2.13 -6.22
N PRO A 31 -11.48 -2.49 -5.86
CA PRO A 31 -12.60 -1.55 -5.96
C PRO A 31 -12.54 -0.47 -4.89
N PRO A 32 -13.13 0.70 -5.15
CA PRO A 32 -13.21 1.77 -4.15
C PRO A 32 -14.33 1.54 -3.15
N GLY A 33 -14.25 2.23 -2.01
CA GLY A 33 -15.36 2.33 -1.07
C GLY A 33 -15.73 1.05 -0.34
N CYS A 34 -14.82 0.08 -0.28
CA CYS A 34 -15.10 -1.18 0.40
C CYS A 34 -13.84 -1.75 1.05
N MET A 35 -14.04 -2.72 1.92
CA MET A 35 -12.96 -3.48 2.52
C MET A 35 -12.67 -4.72 1.67
N VAL A 36 -11.40 -4.92 1.33
CA VAL A 36 -10.98 -6.05 0.52
C VAL A 36 -10.07 -6.94 1.35
N GLY A 37 -10.38 -8.24 1.40
CA GLY A 37 -9.55 -9.23 2.06
C GLY A 37 -8.67 -9.97 1.06
N LEU A 38 -7.39 -10.12 1.40
CA LEU A 38 -6.43 -10.90 0.61
C LEU A 38 -6.08 -12.14 1.41
N ILE A 39 -6.54 -13.30 0.95
CA ILE A 39 -6.48 -14.56 1.70
C ILE A 39 -5.59 -15.55 0.95
N GLY A 40 -4.80 -16.29 1.70
CA GLY A 40 -3.96 -17.34 1.15
C GLY A 40 -2.94 -17.83 2.18
N PRO A 41 -2.27 -18.94 1.93
CA PRO A 41 -1.22 -19.44 2.82
C PRO A 41 -0.01 -18.50 2.86
N ASP A 42 0.83 -18.67 3.86
CA ASP A 42 2.07 -17.91 3.97
C ASP A 42 2.98 -18.22 2.77
N GLY A 43 3.74 -17.21 2.35
CA GLY A 43 4.72 -17.36 1.27
C GLY A 43 4.17 -17.24 -0.13
N VAL A 44 2.90 -16.84 -0.31
CA VAL A 44 2.30 -16.68 -1.65
C VAL A 44 2.37 -15.25 -2.19
N GLY A 45 3.05 -14.33 -1.48
CA GLY A 45 3.26 -12.98 -1.98
C GLY A 45 2.25 -11.94 -1.52
N LYS A 46 1.39 -12.24 -0.56
CA LYS A 46 0.38 -11.28 -0.07
C LYS A 46 1.00 -9.99 0.46
N SER A 47 2.01 -10.10 1.31
CA SER A 47 2.71 -8.94 1.88
C SER A 47 3.42 -8.13 0.81
N SER A 48 4.01 -8.80 -0.18
CA SER A 48 4.68 -8.14 -1.30
C SER A 48 3.69 -7.36 -2.16
N LEU A 49 2.52 -7.92 -2.40
CA LEU A 49 1.47 -7.25 -3.17
C LEU A 49 1.00 -5.96 -2.46
N LEU A 50 0.74 -6.05 -1.16
CA LEU A 50 0.31 -4.90 -0.36
C LEU A 50 1.39 -3.82 -0.33
N ALA A 51 2.66 -4.21 -0.19
CA ALA A 51 3.78 -3.27 -0.18
C ALA A 51 3.91 -2.53 -1.52
N LEU A 52 3.69 -3.22 -2.64
CA LEU A 52 3.70 -2.60 -3.96
C LEU A 52 2.58 -1.57 -4.11
N VAL A 53 1.35 -1.95 -3.73
CA VAL A 53 0.19 -1.06 -3.83
C VAL A 53 0.37 0.17 -2.95
N ALA A 54 0.94 0.00 -1.77
CA ALA A 54 1.18 1.10 -0.83
C ALA A 54 2.36 1.99 -1.22
N GLY A 55 3.16 1.60 -2.21
CA GLY A 55 4.34 2.35 -2.59
C GLY A 55 5.56 2.10 -1.71
N ALA A 56 5.47 1.12 -0.80
CA ALA A 56 6.57 0.78 0.09
C ALA A 56 7.63 -0.08 -0.59
N ARG A 57 7.34 -0.61 -1.75
CA ARG A 57 8.26 -1.44 -2.54
C ARG A 57 8.24 -1.00 -3.99
N ARG A 58 9.40 -1.04 -4.63
CA ARG A 58 9.54 -0.64 -6.03
C ARG A 58 9.01 -1.73 -6.97
N LEU A 59 8.25 -1.30 -7.97
CA LEU A 59 7.76 -2.18 -9.02
C LEU A 59 8.91 -2.67 -9.89
N GLN A 60 8.96 -3.97 -10.14
CA GLN A 60 9.96 -4.59 -11.01
C GLN A 60 9.43 -4.78 -12.43
N ARG A 61 8.26 -5.41 -12.57
CA ARG A 61 7.63 -5.67 -13.87
C ARG A 61 6.12 -5.51 -13.78
N GLY A 62 5.53 -5.11 -14.88
CA GLY A 62 4.09 -4.92 -14.99
C GLY A 62 3.71 -3.46 -14.90
N GLU A 63 2.41 -3.22 -14.82
CA GLU A 63 1.85 -1.88 -14.68
C GLU A 63 1.04 -1.80 -13.40
N LEU A 64 1.25 -0.74 -12.64
CA LEU A 64 0.56 -0.52 -11.38
C LEU A 64 0.07 0.91 -11.32
N GLN A 65 -1.25 1.08 -11.29
CA GLN A 65 -1.88 2.38 -11.08
C GLN A 65 -2.55 2.38 -9.72
N VAL A 66 -2.32 3.41 -8.95
CA VAL A 66 -2.92 3.60 -7.63
C VAL A 66 -3.45 5.03 -7.54
N LEU A 67 -4.71 5.16 -7.16
CA LEU A 67 -5.39 6.45 -7.04
C LEU A 67 -5.26 7.30 -8.31
N GLY A 68 -5.42 6.63 -9.46
CA GLY A 68 -5.52 7.30 -10.75
C GLY A 68 -4.20 7.64 -11.44
N GLY A 69 -3.07 7.09 -11.00
CA GLY A 69 -1.78 7.37 -11.62
C GLY A 69 -0.79 6.24 -11.54
N ASP A 70 0.23 6.32 -12.36
CA ASP A 70 1.26 5.29 -12.51
C ASP A 70 2.25 5.35 -11.34
N MET A 71 2.39 4.26 -10.61
CA MET A 71 3.30 4.17 -9.47
C MET A 71 4.78 4.10 -9.87
N ARG A 72 5.10 4.01 -11.15
CA ARG A 72 6.47 4.19 -11.62
C ARG A 72 6.91 5.64 -11.59
N SER A 73 5.97 6.56 -11.66
CA SER A 73 6.25 7.99 -11.62
C SER A 73 6.58 8.42 -10.19
N ALA A 74 7.78 8.96 -9.97
CA ALA A 74 8.18 9.48 -8.67
C ALA A 74 7.28 10.65 -8.23
N SER A 75 6.87 11.48 -9.18
CA SER A 75 5.95 12.58 -8.92
C SER A 75 4.61 12.07 -8.41
N HIS A 76 4.05 11.05 -9.06
CA HIS A 76 2.78 10.47 -8.65
C HIS A 76 2.90 9.80 -7.27
N ARG A 77 3.97 9.06 -7.02
CA ARG A 77 4.21 8.45 -5.70
C ARG A 77 4.22 9.50 -4.59
N SER A 78 4.93 10.60 -4.81
CA SER A 78 4.98 11.69 -3.84
C SER A 78 3.62 12.31 -3.61
N HIS A 79 2.80 12.39 -4.64
CA HIS A 79 1.44 12.94 -4.53
C HIS A 79 0.51 12.04 -3.74
N VAL A 80 0.58 10.72 -3.93
CA VAL A 80 -0.36 9.78 -3.30
C VAL A 80 0.09 9.24 -1.95
N CYS A 81 1.39 9.26 -1.64
CA CYS A 81 1.89 8.76 -0.35
C CYS A 81 1.15 9.33 0.86
N PRO A 82 0.85 10.64 0.95
CA PRO A 82 0.09 11.17 2.08
C PRO A 82 -1.35 10.66 2.16
N ARG A 83 -1.85 10.03 1.10
CA ARG A 83 -3.22 9.50 1.03
C ARG A 83 -3.28 8.00 1.31
N ILE A 84 -2.14 7.35 1.57
CA ILE A 84 -2.04 5.92 1.81
C ILE A 84 -1.48 5.69 3.20
N ALA A 85 -2.19 4.87 4.00
CA ALA A 85 -1.68 4.37 5.26
C ALA A 85 -1.31 2.90 5.08
N PHE A 86 -0.08 2.55 5.43
CA PHE A 86 0.42 1.19 5.29
C PHE A 86 0.94 0.70 6.65
N MET A 87 0.42 -0.43 7.10
CA MET A 87 0.86 -1.05 8.34
C MET A 87 1.59 -2.35 8.03
N PRO A 88 2.93 -2.35 8.03
CA PRO A 88 3.69 -3.57 7.76
C PRO A 88 3.52 -4.60 8.85
N GLN A 89 3.78 -5.85 8.51
CA GLN A 89 3.70 -6.98 9.42
C GLN A 89 4.82 -6.92 10.47
N GLY A 90 4.50 -7.28 11.69
CA GLY A 90 5.47 -7.39 12.77
C GLY A 90 5.06 -6.62 14.02
N LEU A 91 5.31 -7.24 15.18
CA LEU A 91 5.03 -6.61 16.47
C LEU A 91 6.03 -5.50 16.75
N GLY A 92 5.53 -4.35 17.23
CA GLY A 92 6.37 -3.23 17.63
C GLY A 92 7.03 -2.44 16.53
N LYS A 93 6.77 -2.76 15.26
CA LYS A 93 7.38 -2.05 14.12
C LYS A 93 6.58 -0.85 13.63
N ASN A 94 5.32 -0.75 14.06
CA ASN A 94 4.41 0.28 13.56
C ASN A 94 4.25 1.45 14.53
N LEU A 95 4.82 1.33 15.72
CA LEU A 95 4.71 2.34 16.77
C LEU A 95 6.11 2.67 17.29
N TYR A 96 6.26 3.89 17.77
CA TYR A 96 7.49 4.30 18.46
C TYR A 96 7.45 3.84 19.90
N PRO A 97 8.34 2.91 20.32
CA PRO A 97 8.26 2.33 21.65
C PRO A 97 8.59 3.30 22.78
N THR A 98 9.28 4.39 22.48
CA THR A 98 9.64 5.42 23.46
C THR A 98 8.55 6.46 23.65
N LEU A 99 7.49 6.43 22.84
CA LEU A 99 6.35 7.35 22.94
C LEU A 99 5.16 6.65 23.58
N SER A 100 4.34 7.43 24.29
CA SER A 100 3.08 6.92 24.82
C SER A 100 2.10 6.61 23.69
N VAL A 101 0.98 5.96 24.03
CA VAL A 101 -0.10 5.72 23.06
C VAL A 101 -0.62 7.04 22.49
N ALA A 102 -0.87 8.02 23.36
CA ALA A 102 -1.36 9.33 22.92
C ALA A 102 -0.36 10.03 22.01
N GLU A 103 0.92 9.97 22.34
CA GLU A 103 1.97 10.59 21.51
C GLU A 103 2.10 9.91 20.14
N ASN A 104 1.96 8.58 20.09
CA ASN A 104 1.94 7.85 18.82
C ASN A 104 0.75 8.30 17.95
N LEU A 105 -0.44 8.38 18.52
CA LEU A 105 -1.63 8.82 17.80
C LEU A 105 -1.45 10.25 17.27
N GLU A 106 -0.92 11.12 18.08
CA GLU A 106 -0.67 12.50 17.67
C GLU A 106 0.35 12.58 16.53
N PHE A 107 1.45 11.85 16.63
CA PHE A 107 2.48 11.81 15.60
C PHE A 107 1.91 11.37 14.26
N PHE A 108 1.20 10.23 14.23
CA PHE A 108 0.65 9.72 12.99
C PHE A 108 -0.47 10.61 12.44
N GLY A 109 -1.28 11.22 13.32
CA GLY A 109 -2.28 12.17 12.90
C GLY A 109 -1.66 13.37 12.21
N ARG A 110 -0.61 13.93 12.75
CA ARG A 110 0.11 15.06 12.15
C ARG A 110 0.77 14.66 10.83
N LEU A 111 1.32 13.45 10.77
CA LEU A 111 1.95 12.94 9.55
C LEU A 111 0.97 12.93 8.37
N PHE A 112 -0.30 12.65 8.64
CA PHE A 112 -1.35 12.66 7.61
C PHE A 112 -2.13 13.99 7.56
N ASN A 113 -1.60 15.05 8.12
CA ASN A 113 -2.18 16.40 8.11
C ASN A 113 -3.56 16.49 8.79
N GLN A 114 -3.82 15.62 9.77
CA GLN A 114 -5.05 15.67 10.55
C GLN A 114 -5.03 16.85 11.53
N GLY A 115 -6.13 17.55 11.66
CA GLY A 115 -6.30 18.58 12.64
C GLY A 115 -6.43 18.03 14.06
N GLU A 116 -6.33 18.89 15.06
CA GLU A 116 -6.38 18.49 16.47
C GLU A 116 -7.67 17.73 16.80
N ALA A 117 -8.78 18.14 16.23
CA ALA A 117 -10.09 17.52 16.47
C ALA A 117 -10.19 16.10 15.90
N GLU A 118 -9.39 15.79 14.86
CA GLU A 118 -9.37 14.47 14.24
C GLU A 118 -8.42 13.50 14.93
N ARG A 119 -7.45 14.03 15.66
CA ARG A 119 -6.49 13.23 16.43
C ARG A 119 -7.06 12.83 17.78
#